data_0dfa11d392aa2ab6e824571da32b544d
#
_entry.id   0dfa11d392aa2ab6e824571da32b544d
#
_cell.length_a   1.000
_cell.length_b   1.000
_cell.length_c   1.000
_cell.angle_alpha   90.00
_cell.angle_beta   90.00
_cell.angle_gamma   90.00
#
_symmetry.space_group_name_H-M   'P 1'
#
loop_
_entity.id
_entity.type
_entity.pdbx_description
1 polymer ?
#
loop_
_entity_poly.entity_id
_entity_poly.type
_entity_poly.pdbx_seq_one_letter_code
_entity_poly.pdbx_strand_id
1 'polypeptide(L)'
;IIKTKKPKAYFLENVRHLFKHDDGKTFATIKKVIENYLGYSFYYKIVKGTDFNVPQHRPRLFMVGFKNKKIPFNFPEPVKLTKTMSDIFGASCEKKIGYTLRVGGRGSVITDRRNWDSYKVDGKIVRLGVEEGKKMMGLPSNYVFPVSNSQAMKQLGNAVVVPAISVVAKEIINTLNKHYAD
;
A
#
# COMPACT_ATOMS: atom_id res chain seq x y z
N ILE A 1 17.14 -4.50 13.01
CA ILE A 1 17.67 -4.83 11.66
C ILE A 1 18.53 -3.68 11.13
N ILE A 2 18.01 -2.44 10.93
CA ILE A 2 18.76 -1.32 10.33
C ILE A 2 20.07 -1.04 11.09
N LYS A 3 20.03 -0.99 12.44
CA LYS A 3 21.21 -0.79 13.29
C LYS A 3 22.28 -1.86 13.06
N THR A 4 21.88 -3.11 12.93
CA THR A 4 22.79 -4.27 12.84
C THR A 4 23.30 -4.47 11.41
N LYS A 5 22.39 -4.46 10.42
CA LYS A 5 22.73 -4.76 9.01
C LYS A 5 23.25 -3.55 8.24
N LYS A 6 22.99 -2.35 8.72
CA LYS A 6 23.44 -1.07 8.11
C LYS A 6 23.24 -1.03 6.59
N PRO A 7 22.02 -1.32 6.06
CA PRO A 7 21.78 -1.34 4.62
C PRO A 7 22.05 0.02 3.98
N LYS A 8 22.37 0.07 2.68
CA LYS A 8 22.55 1.33 1.93
C LYS A 8 21.28 2.19 1.93
N ALA A 9 20.10 1.54 1.87
CA ALA A 9 18.78 2.17 1.97
C ALA A 9 17.81 1.31 2.77
N TYR A 10 16.73 1.91 3.24
CA TYR A 10 15.59 1.20 3.81
C TYR A 10 14.28 1.70 3.18
N PHE A 11 13.28 0.83 3.16
CA PHE A 11 11.91 1.13 2.78
C PHE A 11 10.95 0.51 3.81
N LEU A 12 10.17 1.34 4.50
CA LEU A 12 9.19 0.93 5.51
C LEU A 12 7.80 1.38 5.10
N GLU A 13 6.82 0.57 5.43
CA GLU A 13 5.40 0.87 5.21
C GLU A 13 4.62 0.73 6.52
N ASN A 14 3.59 1.56 6.67
CA ASN A 14 2.64 1.43 7.76
C ASN A 14 1.28 2.04 7.37
N VAL A 15 0.26 1.78 8.18
CA VAL A 15 -1.04 2.44 8.03
C VAL A 15 -0.91 3.95 8.21
N ARG A 16 -1.72 4.72 7.45
CA ARG A 16 -1.72 6.20 7.54
C ARG A 16 -1.90 6.71 8.98
N HIS A 17 -2.63 5.96 9.82
CA HIS A 17 -2.91 6.39 11.19
C HIS A 17 -1.64 6.56 12.03
N LEU A 18 -0.55 5.83 11.73
CA LEU A 18 0.74 5.98 12.41
C LEU A 18 1.23 7.45 12.43
N PHE A 19 0.94 8.20 11.36
CA PHE A 19 1.33 9.61 11.24
C PHE A 19 0.67 10.51 12.32
N LYS A 20 -0.53 10.13 12.79
CA LYS A 20 -1.29 10.87 13.81
C LYS A 20 -1.37 10.14 15.16
N HIS A 21 -0.79 8.96 15.27
CA HIS A 21 -0.84 8.16 16.49
C HIS A 21 -0.17 8.90 17.65
N ASP A 22 -0.83 8.93 18.79
CA ASP A 22 -0.38 9.66 20.00
C ASP A 22 0.01 11.12 19.68
N ASP A 23 -0.92 11.85 19.04
CA ASP A 23 -0.74 13.25 18.62
C ASP A 23 0.54 13.48 17.78
N GLY A 24 0.93 12.45 16.99
CA GLY A 24 2.13 12.48 16.16
C GLY A 24 3.43 12.11 16.87
N LYS A 25 3.42 11.89 18.18
CA LYS A 25 4.62 11.57 18.98
C LYS A 25 5.28 10.28 18.53
N THR A 26 4.48 9.25 18.20
CA THR A 26 5.01 7.98 17.69
C THR A 26 5.80 8.18 16.39
N PHE A 27 5.24 8.91 15.44
CA PHE A 27 5.91 9.20 14.17
C PHE A 27 7.18 10.05 14.38
N ALA A 28 7.11 11.08 15.22
CA ALA A 28 8.26 11.91 15.57
C ALA A 28 9.40 11.10 16.23
N THR A 29 9.03 10.14 17.10
CA THR A 29 10.01 9.23 17.73
C THR A 29 10.68 8.33 16.69
N ILE A 30 9.92 7.74 15.77
CA ILE A 30 10.47 6.91 14.69
C ILE A 30 11.44 7.74 13.85
N LYS A 31 11.04 8.94 13.42
CA LYS A 31 11.89 9.85 12.65
C LYS A 31 13.17 10.17 13.41
N LYS A 32 13.08 10.61 14.68
CA LYS A 32 14.23 10.92 15.53
C LYS A 32 15.20 9.73 15.67
N VAL A 33 14.67 8.53 15.88
CA VAL A 33 15.51 7.32 15.97
C VAL A 33 16.26 7.08 14.67
N ILE A 34 15.58 7.17 13.54
CA ILE A 34 16.19 6.92 12.23
C ILE A 34 17.24 7.99 11.90
N GLU A 35 16.92 9.26 12.08
CA GLU A 35 17.81 10.37 11.71
C GLU A 35 18.98 10.55 12.67
N ASN A 36 18.73 10.49 13.98
CA ASN A 36 19.72 10.88 14.99
C ASN A 36 20.48 9.67 15.55
N TYR A 37 19.82 8.53 15.80
CA TYR A 37 20.48 7.37 16.39
C TYR A 37 21.01 6.37 15.35
N LEU A 38 20.30 6.23 14.21
CA LEU A 38 20.73 5.32 13.16
C LEU A 38 21.53 6.02 12.06
N GLY A 39 21.45 7.35 11.96
CA GLY A 39 22.23 8.13 11.03
C GLY A 39 21.79 8.03 9.57
N TYR A 40 20.49 7.80 9.30
CA TYR A 40 19.92 7.75 7.96
C TYR A 40 19.17 9.03 7.62
N SER A 41 18.97 9.31 6.32
CA SER A 41 17.96 10.27 5.88
C SER A 41 16.56 9.72 6.09
N PHE A 42 15.53 10.59 6.10
CA PHE A 42 14.14 10.19 6.32
C PHE A 42 13.19 10.97 5.41
N TYR A 43 12.73 10.29 4.37
CA TYR A 43 11.72 10.79 3.44
C TYR A 43 10.41 10.04 3.69
N TYR A 44 9.28 10.72 3.63
CA TYR A 44 7.99 10.06 3.79
C TYR A 44 6.90 10.67 2.90
N LYS A 45 5.96 9.86 2.49
CA LYS A 45 4.77 10.27 1.72
C LYS A 45 3.60 9.35 2.05
N ILE A 46 2.38 9.90 2.08
CA ILE A 46 1.17 9.08 2.11
C ILE A 46 0.82 8.74 0.67
N VAL A 47 0.85 7.45 0.36
CA VAL A 47 0.63 6.86 -0.96
C VAL A 47 -0.66 6.05 -0.95
N LYS A 48 -1.46 6.14 -2.00
CA LYS A 48 -2.72 5.41 -2.16
C LYS A 48 -2.60 4.42 -3.33
N GLY A 49 -3.41 3.37 -3.33
CA GLY A 49 -3.51 2.48 -4.49
C GLY A 49 -3.92 3.22 -5.77
N THR A 50 -4.82 4.20 -5.62
CA THR A 50 -5.28 5.05 -6.73
C THR A 50 -4.17 5.87 -7.38
N ASP A 51 -3.11 6.17 -6.66
CA ASP A 51 -1.97 6.93 -7.19
C ASP A 51 -1.17 6.12 -8.22
N PHE A 52 -1.37 4.78 -8.25
CA PHE A 52 -0.67 3.87 -9.16
C PHE A 52 -1.64 2.94 -9.91
N ASN A 53 -2.75 3.51 -10.37
CA ASN A 53 -3.75 2.88 -11.23
C ASN A 53 -4.40 1.60 -10.66
N VAL A 54 -4.58 1.55 -9.34
CA VAL A 54 -5.35 0.51 -8.67
C VAL A 54 -6.61 1.14 -8.07
N PRO A 55 -7.82 0.71 -8.41
CA PRO A 55 -9.06 1.35 -7.97
C PRO A 55 -9.41 0.97 -6.51
N GLN A 56 -8.47 1.20 -5.60
CA GLN A 56 -8.63 0.96 -4.17
C GLN A 56 -8.19 2.16 -3.35
N HIS A 57 -9.07 2.68 -2.52
CA HIS A 57 -8.71 3.67 -1.52
C HIS A 57 -7.98 3.00 -0.34
N ARG A 58 -6.65 2.90 -0.45
CA ARG A 58 -5.77 2.28 0.56
C ARG A 58 -4.59 3.20 0.86
N PRO A 59 -4.78 4.27 1.67
CA PRO A 59 -3.68 5.16 2.03
C PRO A 59 -2.70 4.44 2.98
N ARG A 60 -1.41 4.53 2.66
CA ARG A 60 -0.30 4.00 3.45
C ARG A 60 0.80 5.02 3.61
N LEU A 61 1.41 5.04 4.79
CA LEU A 61 2.58 5.85 5.06
C LEU A 61 3.81 5.08 4.59
N PHE A 62 4.48 5.62 3.59
CA PHE A 62 5.75 5.10 3.09
C PHE A 62 6.89 5.94 3.66
N MET A 63 7.94 5.28 4.14
CA MET A 63 9.12 5.91 4.72
C MET A 63 10.37 5.30 4.07
N VAL A 64 11.17 6.14 3.45
CA VAL A 64 12.38 5.77 2.72
C VAL A 64 13.57 6.55 3.29
N GLY A 65 14.73 5.94 3.31
CA GLY A 65 15.94 6.66 3.65
C GLY A 65 17.22 5.94 3.26
N PHE A 66 18.30 6.68 3.26
CA PHE A 66 19.60 6.25 2.79
C PHE A 66 20.64 6.46 3.90
N LYS A 67 21.63 5.55 3.98
CA LYS A 67 22.76 5.65 4.91
C LYS A 67 23.59 6.89 4.62
N ASN A 68 23.81 7.22 3.35
CA ASN A 68 24.36 8.51 2.97
C ASN A 68 23.24 9.55 2.96
N LYS A 69 23.21 10.40 3.99
CA LYS A 69 22.17 11.44 4.17
C LYS A 69 22.13 12.50 3.07
N LYS A 70 23.21 12.63 2.28
CA LYS A 70 23.29 13.61 1.18
C LYS A 70 22.55 13.16 -0.08
N ILE A 71 22.12 11.89 -0.15
CA ILE A 71 21.34 11.38 -1.28
C ILE A 71 19.96 12.00 -1.26
N PRO A 72 19.57 12.79 -2.28
CA PRO A 72 18.22 13.31 -2.41
C PRO A 72 17.28 12.19 -2.89
N PHE A 73 16.04 12.24 -2.44
CA PHE A 73 15.02 11.29 -2.88
C PHE A 73 13.67 11.98 -3.04
N ASN A 74 13.04 11.75 -4.18
CA ASN A 74 11.67 12.15 -4.45
C ASN A 74 10.81 10.91 -4.67
N PHE A 75 9.65 10.86 -4.01
CA PHE A 75 8.68 9.82 -4.32
C PHE A 75 8.15 9.98 -5.74
N PRO A 76 7.94 8.87 -6.46
CA PRO A 76 7.36 8.91 -7.80
C PRO A 76 6.02 9.67 -7.83
N GLU A 77 5.78 10.38 -8.93
CA GLU A 77 4.52 11.09 -9.12
C GLU A 77 3.37 10.12 -9.42
N PRO A 78 2.15 10.45 -8.96
CA PRO A 78 0.96 9.66 -9.27
C PRO A 78 0.71 9.58 -10.78
N VAL A 79 0.22 8.42 -11.22
CA VAL A 79 -0.27 8.24 -12.59
C VAL A 79 -1.80 8.39 -12.63
N LYS A 80 -2.34 8.69 -13.81
CA LYS A 80 -3.78 8.80 -14.01
C LYS A 80 -4.47 7.47 -13.66
N LEU A 81 -5.47 7.52 -12.78
CA LEU A 81 -6.33 6.37 -12.51
C LEU A 81 -7.29 6.17 -13.68
N THR A 82 -7.14 5.06 -14.39
CA THR A 82 -8.02 4.66 -15.49
C THR A 82 -8.91 3.48 -15.12
N LYS A 83 -8.45 2.64 -14.19
CA LYS A 83 -9.19 1.46 -13.70
C LYS A 83 -10.25 1.83 -12.69
N THR A 84 -11.35 1.10 -12.72
CA THR A 84 -12.50 1.22 -11.81
C THR A 84 -12.83 -0.10 -11.15
N MET A 85 -13.79 -0.13 -10.22
CA MET A 85 -14.30 -1.38 -9.67
C MET A 85 -15.06 -2.23 -10.70
N SER A 86 -15.56 -1.62 -11.79
CA SER A 86 -16.11 -2.37 -12.92
C SER A 86 -15.05 -3.26 -13.59
N ASP A 87 -13.84 -2.76 -13.74
CA ASP A 87 -12.72 -3.56 -14.27
C ASP A 87 -12.31 -4.69 -13.30
N ILE A 88 -12.48 -4.47 -12.00
CA ILE A 88 -12.19 -5.51 -11.00
C ILE A 88 -13.21 -6.65 -11.09
N PHE A 89 -14.51 -6.33 -11.18
CA PHE A 89 -15.58 -7.33 -11.25
C PHE A 89 -15.79 -7.89 -12.66
N GLY A 90 -15.35 -7.19 -13.70
CA GLY A 90 -15.67 -7.51 -15.10
C GLY A 90 -17.15 -7.24 -15.44
N ALA A 91 -17.82 -6.37 -14.69
CA ALA A 91 -19.23 -6.06 -14.77
C ALA A 91 -19.49 -4.63 -14.24
N SER A 92 -20.67 -4.05 -14.52
CA SER A 92 -20.99 -2.68 -14.11
C SER A 92 -21.08 -2.56 -12.59
N CYS A 93 -20.16 -1.80 -11.98
CA CYS A 93 -20.14 -1.53 -10.55
C CYS A 93 -20.45 -0.06 -10.27
N GLU A 94 -21.45 0.21 -9.43
CA GLU A 94 -21.84 1.59 -9.10
C GLU A 94 -20.70 2.38 -8.44
N LYS A 95 -19.86 1.70 -7.67
CA LYS A 95 -18.73 2.31 -6.98
C LYS A 95 -17.48 2.29 -7.87
N LYS A 96 -16.96 3.45 -8.26
CA LYS A 96 -15.77 3.55 -9.11
C LYS A 96 -14.49 3.14 -8.39
N ILE A 97 -14.32 3.53 -7.12
CA ILE A 97 -13.13 3.25 -6.32
C ILE A 97 -13.52 2.39 -5.12
N GLY A 98 -12.88 1.25 -4.98
CA GLY A 98 -13.14 0.29 -3.91
C GLY A 98 -12.63 0.74 -2.54
N TYR A 99 -13.19 0.13 -1.52
CA TYR A 99 -12.76 0.32 -0.14
C TYR A 99 -11.38 -0.33 0.10
N THR A 100 -10.73 0.07 1.18
CA THR A 100 -9.53 -0.62 1.68
C THR A 100 -9.89 -2.06 2.09
N LEU A 101 -9.21 -3.05 1.53
CA LEU A 101 -9.30 -4.43 2.02
C LEU A 101 -8.84 -4.51 3.48
N ARG A 102 -9.59 -5.24 4.31
CA ARG A 102 -9.32 -5.39 5.74
C ARG A 102 -9.20 -6.87 6.11
N VAL A 103 -8.58 -7.12 7.26
CA VAL A 103 -8.46 -8.48 7.82
C VAL A 103 -9.78 -8.96 8.43
N GLY A 104 -10.51 -8.06 9.07
CA GLY A 104 -11.78 -8.35 9.75
C GLY A 104 -12.95 -7.47 9.29
N GLY A 105 -14.12 -7.73 9.85
CA GLY A 105 -15.35 -6.97 9.55
C GLY A 105 -15.98 -7.32 8.20
N ARG A 106 -15.68 -8.51 7.66
CA ARG A 106 -16.33 -9.03 6.44
C ARG A 106 -17.78 -9.43 6.73
N GLY A 107 -18.65 -9.19 5.77
CA GLY A 107 -20.05 -9.61 5.86
C GLY A 107 -21.00 -8.56 6.40
N SER A 108 -20.56 -7.32 6.59
CA SER A 108 -21.46 -6.20 6.88
C SER A 108 -22.44 -5.99 5.72
N VAL A 109 -23.65 -5.53 6.02
CA VAL A 109 -24.60 -5.13 4.99
C VAL A 109 -24.07 -3.92 4.22
N ILE A 110 -24.47 -3.78 2.95
CA ILE A 110 -23.89 -2.77 2.05
C ILE A 110 -24.07 -1.33 2.55
N THR A 111 -25.11 -1.05 3.31
CA THR A 111 -25.41 0.25 3.91
C THR A 111 -24.67 0.52 5.22
N ASP A 112 -24.01 -0.49 5.81
CA ASP A 112 -23.25 -0.33 7.05
C ASP A 112 -21.96 0.49 6.76
N ARG A 113 -21.68 1.48 7.61
CA ARG A 113 -20.44 2.28 7.53
C ARG A 113 -19.15 1.45 7.63
N ARG A 114 -19.24 0.22 8.18
CA ARG A 114 -18.13 -0.72 8.29
C ARG A 114 -17.95 -1.58 7.06
N ASN A 115 -18.90 -1.52 6.10
CA ASN A 115 -18.83 -2.30 4.87
C ASN A 115 -17.56 -1.97 4.08
N TRP A 116 -16.90 -3.01 3.61
CA TRP A 116 -15.76 -2.87 2.72
C TRP A 116 -15.70 -3.96 1.64
N ASP A 117 -16.51 -5.01 1.76
CA ASP A 117 -16.48 -6.19 0.89
C ASP A 117 -17.75 -6.38 0.04
N SER A 118 -18.82 -5.60 0.28
CA SER A 118 -20.06 -5.67 -0.49
C SER A 118 -20.17 -4.49 -1.44
N TYR A 119 -20.52 -4.81 -2.69
CA TYR A 119 -20.66 -3.85 -3.80
C TYR A 119 -21.94 -4.13 -4.57
N LYS A 120 -22.50 -3.12 -5.21
CA LYS A 120 -23.61 -3.27 -6.14
C LYS A 120 -23.06 -3.40 -7.55
N VAL A 121 -23.23 -4.59 -8.14
CA VAL A 121 -22.71 -4.99 -9.45
C VAL A 121 -23.87 -5.52 -10.29
N ASP A 122 -24.10 -4.93 -11.46
CA ASP A 122 -25.25 -5.22 -12.33
C ASP A 122 -26.58 -5.24 -11.55
N GLY A 123 -26.77 -4.24 -10.67
CA GLY A 123 -27.94 -4.09 -9.83
C GLY A 123 -28.06 -5.05 -8.64
N LYS A 124 -27.16 -6.05 -8.51
CA LYS A 124 -27.17 -7.05 -7.43
C LYS A 124 -26.08 -6.76 -6.40
N ILE A 125 -26.30 -7.19 -5.16
CA ILE A 125 -25.28 -7.10 -4.10
C ILE A 125 -24.33 -8.30 -4.24
N VAL A 126 -23.06 -8.02 -4.54
CA VAL A 126 -21.99 -9.00 -4.70
C VAL A 126 -20.93 -8.77 -3.63
N ARG A 127 -20.44 -9.84 -3.03
CA ARG A 127 -19.30 -9.79 -2.11
C ARG A 127 -18.00 -10.07 -2.84
N LEU A 128 -17.02 -9.25 -2.52
CA LEU A 128 -15.67 -9.34 -3.02
C LEU A 128 -15.03 -10.68 -2.64
N GLY A 129 -14.57 -11.42 -3.63
CA GLY A 129 -13.84 -12.67 -3.50
C GLY A 129 -12.33 -12.48 -3.50
N VAL A 130 -11.62 -13.61 -3.52
CA VAL A 130 -10.14 -13.63 -3.54
C VAL A 130 -9.62 -13.07 -4.88
N GLU A 131 -10.26 -13.40 -6.00
CA GLU A 131 -9.82 -12.96 -7.32
C GLU A 131 -9.97 -11.45 -7.50
N GLU A 132 -11.11 -10.87 -7.06
CA GLU A 132 -11.28 -9.42 -7.04
C GLU A 132 -10.26 -8.78 -6.09
N GLY A 133 -10.03 -9.39 -4.92
CA GLY A 133 -9.03 -8.93 -3.96
C GLY A 133 -7.61 -8.92 -4.55
N LYS A 134 -7.22 -9.95 -5.31
CA LYS A 134 -5.95 -10.00 -6.05
C LYS A 134 -5.84 -8.81 -7.02
N LYS A 135 -6.85 -8.63 -7.86
CA LYS A 135 -6.90 -7.50 -8.81
C LYS A 135 -6.80 -6.15 -8.10
N MET A 136 -7.53 -5.97 -6.98
CA MET A 136 -7.49 -4.75 -6.15
C MET A 136 -6.15 -4.51 -5.47
N MET A 137 -5.31 -5.53 -5.30
CA MET A 137 -3.95 -5.38 -4.78
C MET A 137 -2.90 -5.29 -5.89
N GLY A 138 -3.30 -5.47 -7.15
CA GLY A 138 -2.40 -5.48 -8.30
C GLY A 138 -1.48 -6.70 -8.32
N LEU A 139 -1.91 -7.82 -7.73
CA LEU A 139 -1.21 -9.09 -7.81
C LEU A 139 -1.31 -9.68 -9.24
N PRO A 140 -0.30 -10.41 -9.71
CA PRO A 140 -0.38 -11.13 -10.97
C PRO A 140 -1.55 -12.11 -11.00
N SER A 141 -2.16 -12.33 -12.18
CA SER A 141 -3.30 -13.24 -12.34
C SER A 141 -2.95 -14.68 -11.95
N ASN A 142 -1.73 -15.11 -12.21
CA ASN A 142 -1.20 -16.43 -11.86
C ASN A 142 -0.77 -16.58 -10.39
N TYR A 143 -0.93 -15.53 -9.55
CA TYR A 143 -0.60 -15.64 -8.13
C TYR A 143 -1.60 -16.57 -7.43
N VAL A 144 -1.08 -17.61 -6.77
CA VAL A 144 -1.88 -18.63 -6.08
C VAL A 144 -1.76 -18.46 -4.57
N PHE A 145 -2.90 -18.54 -3.88
CA PHE A 145 -2.94 -18.64 -2.42
C PHE A 145 -3.11 -20.12 -2.05
N PRO A 146 -2.07 -20.82 -1.54
CA PRO A 146 -2.16 -22.22 -1.13
C PRO A 146 -2.83 -22.38 0.25
N VAL A 147 -3.90 -21.63 0.47
CA VAL A 147 -4.64 -21.55 1.74
C VAL A 147 -6.14 -21.38 1.46
N SER A 148 -6.98 -21.52 2.49
CA SER A 148 -8.43 -21.28 2.34
C SER A 148 -8.73 -19.84 1.91
N ASN A 149 -9.88 -19.63 1.25
CA ASN A 149 -10.33 -18.29 0.84
C ASN A 149 -10.35 -17.28 2.00
N SER A 150 -10.74 -17.71 3.19
CA SER A 150 -10.72 -16.86 4.39
C SER A 150 -9.32 -16.42 4.76
N GLN A 151 -8.33 -17.32 4.69
CA GLN A 151 -6.93 -16.98 4.95
C GLN A 151 -6.34 -16.11 3.84
N ALA A 152 -6.66 -16.39 2.57
CA ALA A 152 -6.26 -15.56 1.44
C ALA A 152 -6.76 -14.12 1.60
N MET A 153 -8.03 -13.93 1.98
CA MET A 153 -8.61 -12.61 2.24
C MET A 153 -7.95 -11.89 3.42
N LYS A 154 -7.55 -12.60 4.47
CA LYS A 154 -6.76 -12.02 5.57
C LYS A 154 -5.36 -11.58 5.11
N GLN A 155 -4.71 -12.40 4.28
CA GLN A 155 -3.40 -12.04 3.70
C GLN A 155 -3.53 -10.81 2.80
N LEU A 156 -4.54 -10.75 1.93
CA LEU A 156 -4.84 -9.57 1.11
C LEU A 156 -5.12 -8.32 1.96
N GLY A 157 -5.85 -8.46 3.07
CA GLY A 157 -6.09 -7.37 4.02
C GLY A 157 -4.81 -6.82 4.65
N ASN A 158 -3.81 -7.66 4.88
CA ASN A 158 -2.51 -7.28 5.45
C ASN A 158 -1.47 -6.90 4.37
N ALA A 159 -1.69 -7.27 3.12
CA ALA A 159 -0.74 -7.00 2.03
C ALA A 159 -0.67 -5.52 1.66
N VAL A 160 0.28 -5.18 0.82
CA VAL A 160 0.47 -3.85 0.22
C VAL A 160 0.03 -3.86 -1.24
N VAL A 161 -0.35 -2.69 -1.77
CA VAL A 161 -0.66 -2.53 -3.20
C VAL A 161 0.62 -2.69 -4.00
N VAL A 162 0.71 -3.76 -4.79
CA VAL A 162 1.93 -4.15 -5.51
C VAL A 162 2.44 -3.05 -6.44
N PRO A 163 1.62 -2.41 -7.31
CA PRO A 163 2.10 -1.31 -8.15
C PRO A 163 2.72 -0.15 -7.36
N ALA A 164 2.14 0.22 -6.23
CA ALA A 164 2.66 1.31 -5.40
C ALA A 164 4.03 0.98 -4.81
N ILE A 165 4.20 -0.23 -4.25
CA ILE A 165 5.50 -0.69 -3.73
C ILE A 165 6.53 -0.81 -4.84
N SER A 166 6.16 -1.38 -6.00
CA SER A 166 7.08 -1.63 -7.11
C SER A 166 7.65 -0.33 -7.67
N VAL A 167 6.83 0.70 -7.85
CA VAL A 167 7.29 1.99 -8.39
C VAL A 167 8.23 2.69 -7.41
N VAL A 168 7.89 2.70 -6.11
CA VAL A 168 8.77 3.30 -5.08
C VAL A 168 10.07 2.51 -4.92
N ALA A 169 10.01 1.18 -4.91
CA ALA A 169 11.20 0.33 -4.83
C ALA A 169 12.13 0.54 -6.05
N LYS A 170 11.56 0.64 -7.26
CA LYS A 170 12.32 0.96 -8.48
C LYS A 170 13.04 2.30 -8.36
N GLU A 171 12.37 3.32 -7.84
CA GLU A 171 12.99 4.64 -7.65
C GLU A 171 14.11 4.61 -6.60
N ILE A 172 13.96 3.83 -5.53
CA ILE A 172 15.05 3.61 -4.56
C ILE A 172 16.25 2.95 -5.23
N ILE A 173 16.03 1.92 -6.06
CA ILE A 173 17.10 1.23 -6.81
C ILE A 173 17.78 2.19 -7.79
N ASN A 174 17.02 2.96 -8.55
CA ASN A 174 17.56 3.97 -9.47
C ASN A 174 18.42 4.99 -8.73
N THR A 175 17.94 5.46 -7.58
CA THR A 175 18.67 6.39 -6.72
C THR A 175 19.98 5.78 -6.20
N LEU A 176 19.94 4.53 -5.74
CA LEU A 176 21.14 3.81 -5.32
C LEU A 176 22.15 3.64 -6.46
N ASN A 177 21.72 3.20 -7.63
CA ASN A 177 22.58 3.02 -8.79
C ASN A 177 23.26 4.34 -9.19
N LYS A 178 22.51 5.47 -9.17
CA LYS A 178 23.05 6.79 -9.49
C LYS A 178 24.14 7.27 -8.50
N HIS A 179 24.04 6.88 -7.23
CA HIS A 179 24.91 7.41 -6.17
C HIS A 179 25.94 6.40 -5.63
N TYR A 180 25.86 5.14 -6.05
CA TYR A 180 26.77 4.06 -5.66
C TYR A 180 27.24 3.23 -6.87
N ALA A 181 27.03 3.72 -8.13
CA ALA A 181 27.74 3.19 -9.27
C ALA A 181 29.23 3.57 -9.08
N ASP A 182 30.08 2.54 -8.99
CA ASP A 182 31.53 2.66 -8.99
C ASP A 182 32.03 3.11 -10.36
#